data_e98bc7af30ee653518bf8fe531569386
#
_entry.id   e98bc7af30ee653518bf8fe531569386
#
_cell.length_a   1.000
_cell.length_b   1.000
_cell.length_c   1.000
_cell.angle_alpha   90.00
_cell.angle_beta   90.00
_cell.angle_gamma   90.00
#
_symmetry.space_group_name_H-M   'P 1'
#
loop_
_entity.id
_entity.type
_entity.pdbx_description
1 polymer ?
#
loop_
_entity_poly.entity_id
_entity_poly.type
_entity_poly.pdbx_seq_one_letter_code
_entity_poly.pdbx_strand_id
1 'polypeptide(L)'
;AQTSISNHAGRKDNPHSVTRTQLGLATTDQVVFAKTTAPSGFWKESSDERLKSNIKPLTHTLEQICSIPTESFIMDGKEDEGTIAQGLEAAGFNNYVEEDPRTKDSVPNPEEFETVVIDGEEYVLVKQVKYHKMSTLAIEGIKLLYEEIKALKAEISELRNLKDVD
;
A
#
# COMPACT_ATOMS: atom_id res chain seq x y z
N ALA A 1 24.48 11.12 -49.28
CA ALA A 1 24.89 11.07 -47.86
C ALA A 1 23.87 11.79 -46.94
N GLN A 2 23.43 13.01 -47.33
CA GLN A 2 22.52 13.81 -46.52
C GLN A 2 21.10 13.23 -46.39
N THR A 3 20.59 12.58 -47.45
CA THR A 3 19.30 11.90 -47.49
C THR A 3 19.25 10.70 -46.56
N SER A 4 20.39 9.98 -46.44
CA SER A 4 20.50 8.82 -45.54
C SER A 4 20.44 9.22 -44.07
N ILE A 5 21.05 10.34 -43.70
CA ILE A 5 21.03 10.87 -42.32
C ILE A 5 19.62 11.34 -41.93
N SER A 6 18.92 12.06 -42.83
CA SER A 6 17.55 12.52 -42.56
C SER A 6 16.57 11.35 -42.42
N ASN A 7 16.70 10.31 -43.25
CA ASN A 7 15.86 9.11 -43.09
C ASN A 7 16.15 8.36 -41.80
N HIS A 8 17.38 8.36 -41.34
CA HIS A 8 17.75 7.75 -40.07
C HIS A 8 17.20 8.52 -38.87
N ALA A 9 17.31 9.85 -38.88
CA ALA A 9 16.79 10.73 -37.82
C ALA A 9 15.25 10.71 -37.69
N GLY A 10 14.54 10.44 -38.80
CA GLY A 10 13.07 10.37 -38.81
C GLY A 10 12.48 8.99 -38.42
N ARG A 11 13.30 7.96 -38.24
CA ARG A 11 12.81 6.61 -37.90
C ARG A 11 12.36 6.54 -36.45
N LYS A 12 11.15 5.99 -36.25
CA LYS A 12 10.55 5.71 -34.93
C LYS A 12 10.70 4.24 -34.51
N ASP A 13 11.17 3.37 -35.41
CA ASP A 13 11.55 2.00 -35.12
C ASP A 13 12.95 1.99 -34.46
N ASN A 14 13.31 0.93 -33.79
CA ASN A 14 14.62 0.79 -33.14
C ASN A 14 15.73 0.45 -34.15
N PRO A 15 16.27 1.40 -34.95
CA PRO A 15 17.16 1.13 -36.07
C PRO A 15 18.53 0.62 -35.67
N HIS A 16 18.90 0.78 -34.38
CA HIS A 16 20.16 0.31 -33.82
C HIS A 16 20.01 -1.00 -33.06
N SER A 17 18.80 -1.58 -33.02
CA SER A 17 18.51 -2.76 -32.20
C SER A 17 18.92 -2.60 -30.74
N VAL A 18 18.84 -1.37 -30.24
CA VAL A 18 19.14 -1.07 -28.83
C VAL A 18 18.03 -1.67 -27.98
N THR A 19 18.40 -2.57 -27.09
CA THR A 19 17.48 -3.21 -26.16
C THR A 19 17.18 -2.32 -24.95
N ARG A 20 16.07 -2.57 -24.26
CA ARG A 20 15.76 -1.90 -23.00
C ARG A 20 16.88 -2.06 -21.98
N THR A 21 17.48 -3.26 -21.88
CA THR A 21 18.60 -3.56 -21.00
C THR A 21 19.82 -2.70 -21.30
N GLN A 22 20.14 -2.47 -22.57
CA GLN A 22 21.27 -1.61 -22.98
C GLN A 22 21.03 -0.13 -22.64
N LEU A 23 19.77 0.28 -22.50
CA LEU A 23 19.38 1.62 -22.03
C LEU A 23 19.25 1.71 -20.51
N GLY A 24 19.52 0.64 -19.75
CA GLY A 24 19.22 0.58 -18.32
C GLY A 24 17.71 0.63 -18.03
N LEU A 25 16.89 0.12 -18.95
CA LEU A 25 15.43 0.12 -18.85
C LEU A 25 14.88 -1.32 -18.92
N ALA A 26 15.61 -2.29 -18.39
CA ALA A 26 15.11 -3.65 -18.27
C ALA A 26 13.86 -3.67 -17.37
N THR A 27 13.04 -4.70 -17.48
CA THR A 27 11.79 -4.84 -16.70
C THR A 27 12.03 -4.88 -15.18
N THR A 28 13.28 -5.16 -14.79
CA THR A 28 13.76 -5.19 -13.40
C THR A 28 14.36 -3.86 -12.93
N ASP A 29 14.62 -2.92 -13.87
CA ASP A 29 15.20 -1.64 -13.51
C ASP A 29 14.12 -0.72 -12.93
N GLN A 30 14.39 -0.16 -11.77
CA GLN A 30 13.57 0.90 -11.22
C GLN A 30 13.72 2.14 -12.08
N VAL A 31 12.75 2.42 -12.94
CA VAL A 31 12.72 3.66 -13.72
C VAL A 31 12.28 4.79 -12.80
N VAL A 32 13.23 5.51 -12.24
CA VAL A 32 12.95 6.71 -11.46
C VAL A 32 12.68 7.85 -12.43
N PHE A 33 11.42 8.22 -12.60
CA PHE A 33 11.07 9.43 -13.31
C PHE A 33 11.37 10.62 -12.40
N ALA A 34 12.20 11.55 -12.85
CA ALA A 34 12.50 12.79 -12.13
C ALA A 34 11.23 13.61 -11.81
N LYS A 35 10.14 13.36 -12.51
CA LYS A 35 8.81 13.93 -12.26
C LYS A 35 7.73 13.04 -12.88
N THR A 36 6.99 12.31 -12.07
CA THR A 36 5.69 11.76 -12.47
C THR A 36 4.62 12.82 -12.27
N THR A 37 4.17 13.42 -13.33
CA THR A 37 3.00 14.30 -13.30
C THR A 37 1.78 13.43 -13.65
N ALA A 38 1.01 13.03 -12.64
CA ALA A 38 -0.36 12.65 -12.90
C ALA A 38 -1.09 13.88 -13.49
N PRO A 39 -1.95 13.74 -14.51
CA PRO A 39 -2.63 14.88 -15.16
C PRO A 39 -3.39 15.80 -14.21
N SER A 40 -3.65 15.37 -12.97
CA SER A 40 -4.32 16.13 -11.91
C SER A 40 -3.44 16.44 -10.71
N GLY A 41 -2.13 16.11 -10.75
CA GLY A 41 -1.20 16.30 -9.63
C GLY A 41 -1.45 15.40 -8.40
N PHE A 42 -2.47 14.53 -8.44
CA PHE A 42 -2.82 13.59 -7.36
C PHE A 42 -3.12 12.21 -7.92
N TRP A 43 -2.74 11.18 -7.18
CA TRP A 43 -3.21 9.83 -7.44
C TRP A 43 -4.70 9.78 -7.13
N LYS A 44 -5.51 9.51 -8.15
CA LYS A 44 -6.95 9.31 -8.01
C LYS A 44 -7.26 7.83 -8.20
N GLU A 45 -7.82 7.22 -7.18
CA GLU A 45 -8.38 5.88 -7.29
C GLU A 45 -9.85 5.97 -7.63
N SER A 46 -10.26 5.30 -8.71
CA SER A 46 -11.67 5.22 -9.09
C SER A 46 -12.44 4.48 -8.00
N SER A 47 -13.50 5.10 -7.48
CA SER A 47 -14.33 4.54 -6.42
C SER A 47 -15.83 4.61 -6.72
N ASP A 48 -16.18 4.68 -8.01
CA ASP A 48 -17.57 4.66 -8.48
C ASP A 48 -18.23 3.32 -8.14
N GLU A 49 -19.42 3.36 -7.58
CA GLU A 49 -20.19 2.17 -7.20
C GLU A 49 -20.43 1.23 -8.37
N ARG A 50 -20.64 1.77 -9.59
CA ARG A 50 -20.87 1.00 -10.82
C ARG A 50 -19.69 0.14 -11.25
N LEU A 51 -18.50 0.42 -10.74
CA LEU A 51 -17.27 -0.35 -10.98
C LEU A 51 -17.06 -1.45 -9.92
N LYS A 52 -17.94 -1.55 -8.94
CA LYS A 52 -17.80 -2.45 -7.79
C LYS A 52 -18.92 -3.47 -7.77
N SER A 53 -18.64 -4.65 -7.27
CA SER A 53 -19.63 -5.71 -7.07
C SER A 53 -19.56 -6.20 -5.62
N ASN A 54 -20.64 -6.82 -5.14
CA ASN A 54 -20.70 -7.46 -3.82
C ASN A 54 -20.31 -6.51 -2.67
N ILE A 55 -20.80 -5.26 -2.72
CA ILE A 55 -20.55 -4.24 -1.71
C ILE A 55 -21.17 -4.66 -0.39
N LYS A 56 -20.35 -4.75 0.67
CA LYS A 56 -20.78 -5.13 2.02
C LYS A 56 -20.10 -4.21 3.04
N PRO A 57 -20.74 -3.97 4.20
CA PRO A 57 -20.09 -3.32 5.33
C PRO A 57 -18.84 -4.08 5.76
N LEU A 58 -17.87 -3.36 6.32
CA LEU A 58 -16.76 -3.97 7.04
C LEU A 58 -17.28 -4.61 8.34
N THR A 59 -16.62 -5.69 8.76
CA THR A 59 -17.02 -6.47 9.95
C THR A 59 -15.92 -6.52 11.01
N HIS A 60 -14.95 -5.59 10.96
CA HIS A 60 -13.91 -5.50 11.99
C HIS A 60 -14.49 -4.98 13.30
N THR A 61 -13.99 -5.51 14.42
CA THR A 61 -14.33 -4.98 15.75
C THR A 61 -13.37 -3.86 16.14
N LEU A 62 -13.75 -3.08 17.14
CA LEU A 62 -12.89 -2.03 17.68
C LEU A 62 -11.60 -2.62 18.26
N GLU A 63 -11.69 -3.76 18.96
CA GLU A 63 -10.54 -4.47 19.52
C GLU A 63 -9.57 -4.91 18.43
N GLN A 64 -10.07 -5.42 17.29
CA GLN A 64 -9.23 -5.79 16.17
C GLN A 64 -8.48 -4.57 15.61
N ILE A 65 -9.18 -3.45 15.41
CA ILE A 65 -8.55 -2.23 14.90
C ILE A 65 -7.51 -1.70 15.91
N CYS A 66 -7.82 -1.71 17.20
CA CYS A 66 -6.91 -1.30 18.26
C CYS A 66 -5.72 -2.25 18.45
N SER A 67 -5.79 -3.48 17.97
CA SER A 67 -4.67 -4.44 18.03
C SER A 67 -3.61 -4.24 16.95
N ILE A 68 -3.86 -3.35 15.99
CA ILE A 68 -2.86 -3.02 14.96
C ILE A 68 -1.67 -2.30 15.64
N PRO A 69 -0.45 -2.88 15.57
CA PRO A 69 0.72 -2.25 16.15
C PRO A 69 1.09 -1.00 15.35
N THR A 70 1.43 0.06 16.07
CA THR A 70 2.04 1.27 15.51
C THR A 70 3.40 1.44 16.17
N GLU A 71 4.45 1.54 15.38
CA GLU A 71 5.83 1.45 15.84
C GLU A 71 6.69 2.53 15.19
N SER A 72 7.78 2.91 15.85
CA SER A 72 8.88 3.65 15.25
C SER A 72 9.99 2.66 14.88
N PHE A 73 10.62 2.86 13.75
CA PHE A 73 11.67 2.01 13.23
C PHE A 73 12.72 2.82 12.45
N ILE A 74 13.82 2.17 12.07
CA ILE A 74 14.82 2.77 11.19
C ILE A 74 14.70 2.07 9.83
N MET A 75 14.49 2.84 8.76
CA MET A 75 14.50 2.36 7.39
C MET A 75 15.47 3.24 6.58
N ASP A 76 16.41 2.61 5.85
CA ASP A 76 17.45 3.30 5.08
C ASP A 76 18.26 4.32 5.91
N GLY A 77 18.50 4.01 7.20
CA GLY A 77 19.24 4.85 8.13
C GLY A 77 18.49 6.09 8.63
N LYS A 78 17.19 6.16 8.43
CA LYS A 78 16.31 7.25 8.90
C LYS A 78 15.26 6.71 9.84
N GLU A 79 14.94 7.49 10.87
CA GLU A 79 13.78 7.22 11.73
C GLU A 79 12.49 7.44 10.94
N ASP A 80 11.55 6.52 11.10
CA ASP A 80 10.22 6.56 10.50
C ASP A 80 9.20 5.93 11.46
N GLU A 81 7.92 6.12 11.20
CA GLU A 81 6.82 5.63 12.01
C GLU A 81 5.77 4.97 11.11
N GLY A 82 5.17 3.90 11.62
CA GLY A 82 4.13 3.22 10.86
C GLY A 82 3.71 1.89 11.48
N THR A 83 3.09 1.06 10.67
CA THR A 83 2.75 -0.31 11.04
C THR A 83 3.59 -1.29 10.24
N ILE A 84 3.97 -2.39 10.88
CA ILE A 84 4.72 -3.47 10.27
C ILE A 84 3.75 -4.44 9.58
N ALA A 85 4.07 -4.88 8.35
CA ALA A 85 3.19 -5.76 7.57
C ALA A 85 2.84 -7.06 8.31
N GLN A 86 3.80 -7.69 8.96
CA GLN A 86 3.58 -8.90 9.76
C GLN A 86 2.67 -8.64 10.98
N GLY A 87 2.75 -7.45 11.57
CA GLY A 87 1.84 -7.03 12.65
C GLY A 87 0.39 -6.91 12.18
N LEU A 88 0.17 -6.36 10.97
CA LEU A 88 -1.15 -6.33 10.35
C LEU A 88 -1.71 -7.72 10.09
N GLU A 89 -0.90 -8.64 9.58
CA GLU A 89 -1.31 -10.03 9.36
C GLU A 89 -1.68 -10.72 10.67
N ALA A 90 -0.87 -10.55 11.72
CA ALA A 90 -1.14 -11.10 13.06
C ALA A 90 -2.44 -10.55 13.66
N ALA A 91 -2.79 -9.29 13.38
CA ALA A 91 -4.05 -8.68 13.76
C ALA A 91 -5.25 -9.08 12.86
N GLY A 92 -5.04 -9.92 11.84
CA GLY A 92 -6.06 -10.41 10.93
C GLY A 92 -6.36 -9.52 9.72
N PHE A 93 -5.50 -8.55 9.43
CA PHE A 93 -5.66 -7.59 8.33
C PHE A 93 -4.88 -7.96 7.06
N ASN A 94 -4.89 -9.23 6.66
CA ASN A 94 -4.14 -9.74 5.50
C ASN A 94 -4.43 -8.98 4.19
N ASN A 95 -5.66 -8.48 4.01
CA ASN A 95 -6.04 -7.69 2.82
C ASN A 95 -5.33 -6.33 2.73
N TYR A 96 -4.67 -5.90 3.80
CA TYR A 96 -3.92 -4.64 3.89
C TYR A 96 -2.43 -4.83 3.65
N VAL A 97 -2.01 -6.06 3.41
CA VAL A 97 -0.64 -6.43 3.07
C VAL A 97 -0.61 -6.93 1.63
N GLU A 98 0.50 -6.72 0.96
CA GLU A 98 0.84 -7.31 -0.33
C GLU A 98 2.31 -7.70 -0.35
N GLU A 99 2.65 -8.60 -1.25
CA GLU A 99 4.02 -9.02 -1.49
C GLU A 99 4.52 -8.37 -2.78
N ASP A 100 5.72 -7.81 -2.71
CA ASP A 100 6.39 -7.13 -3.81
C ASP A 100 7.69 -7.90 -4.15
N PRO A 101 7.80 -8.49 -5.34
CA PRO A 101 9.02 -9.15 -5.77
C PRO A 101 10.14 -8.14 -5.96
N ARG A 102 11.28 -8.35 -5.29
CA ARG A 102 12.47 -7.51 -5.38
C ARG A 102 13.71 -8.32 -5.71
N THR A 103 14.67 -7.70 -6.35
CA THR A 103 15.98 -8.33 -6.58
C THR A 103 16.70 -8.53 -5.25
N LYS A 104 17.47 -9.60 -5.13
CA LYS A 104 18.23 -9.92 -3.90
C LYS A 104 19.16 -8.79 -3.46
N ASP A 105 19.75 -8.07 -4.42
CA ASP A 105 20.68 -6.96 -4.15
C ASP A 105 19.98 -5.70 -3.58
N SER A 106 18.65 -5.65 -3.65
CA SER A 106 17.87 -4.49 -3.18
C SER A 106 17.41 -4.59 -1.73
N VAL A 107 17.69 -5.69 -1.06
CA VAL A 107 17.30 -5.93 0.34
C VAL A 107 18.52 -6.37 1.16
N PRO A 108 18.59 -6.00 2.45
CA PRO A 108 19.57 -6.60 3.36
C PRO A 108 19.14 -8.04 3.68
N ASN A 109 20.13 -8.94 3.87
CA ASN A 109 19.92 -10.34 4.26
C ASN A 109 18.87 -11.06 3.40
N PRO A 110 19.06 -11.16 2.06
CA PRO A 110 18.05 -11.74 1.17
C PRO A 110 17.67 -13.20 1.51
N GLU A 111 18.51 -13.91 2.26
CA GLU A 111 18.27 -15.27 2.74
C GLU A 111 17.17 -15.37 3.81
N GLU A 112 16.75 -14.26 4.40
CA GLU A 112 15.66 -14.19 5.39
C GLU A 112 14.28 -14.09 4.73
N PHE A 113 14.23 -13.88 3.41
CA PHE A 113 12.98 -13.68 2.66
C PHE A 113 12.57 -14.94 1.89
N GLU A 114 11.27 -15.11 1.72
CA GLU A 114 10.75 -16.07 0.76
C GLU A 114 11.13 -15.68 -0.66
N THR A 115 11.32 -16.67 -1.54
CA THR A 115 11.73 -16.43 -2.92
C THR A 115 10.67 -16.89 -3.92
N VAL A 116 10.62 -16.21 -5.07
CA VAL A 116 9.78 -16.57 -6.21
C VAL A 116 10.59 -16.49 -7.51
N VAL A 117 10.30 -17.37 -8.45
CA VAL A 117 10.93 -17.33 -9.78
C VAL A 117 9.95 -16.68 -10.76
N ILE A 118 10.38 -15.59 -11.40
CA ILE A 118 9.62 -14.87 -12.43
C ILE A 118 10.49 -14.78 -13.67
N ASP A 119 9.99 -15.28 -14.80
CA ASP A 119 10.71 -15.30 -16.09
C ASP A 119 12.10 -15.96 -16.05
N GLY A 120 12.28 -16.93 -15.12
CA GLY A 120 13.54 -17.66 -14.95
C GLY A 120 14.55 -16.97 -14.02
N GLU A 121 14.23 -15.81 -13.46
CA GLU A 121 15.03 -15.09 -12.47
C GLU A 121 14.41 -15.22 -11.08
N GLU A 122 15.26 -15.30 -10.04
CA GLU A 122 14.84 -15.46 -8.66
C GLU A 122 14.75 -14.09 -7.96
N TYR A 123 13.59 -13.84 -7.35
CA TYR A 123 13.28 -12.63 -6.58
C TYR A 123 12.98 -12.99 -5.12
N VAL A 124 13.19 -12.05 -4.22
CA VAL A 124 12.72 -12.11 -2.82
C VAL A 124 11.38 -11.41 -2.70
N LEU A 125 10.49 -11.97 -1.87
CA LEU A 125 9.17 -11.39 -1.61
C LEU A 125 9.23 -10.47 -0.39
N VAL A 126 9.04 -9.17 -0.61
CA VAL A 126 9.01 -8.16 0.45
C VAL A 126 7.57 -7.77 0.75
N LYS A 127 7.15 -7.92 1.99
CA LYS A 127 5.81 -7.51 2.41
C LYS A 127 5.69 -6.00 2.48
N GLN A 128 4.61 -5.46 1.94
CA GLN A 128 4.29 -4.03 1.92
C GLN A 128 2.93 -3.76 2.53
N VAL A 129 2.78 -2.62 3.17
CA VAL A 129 1.51 -2.15 3.71
C VAL A 129 0.78 -1.29 2.69
N LYS A 130 -0.49 -1.60 2.43
CA LYS A 130 -1.39 -0.81 1.57
C LYS A 130 -1.91 0.42 2.32
N TYR A 131 -1.05 1.39 2.59
CA TYR A 131 -1.38 2.57 3.39
C TYR A 131 -2.61 3.33 2.89
N HIS A 132 -2.88 3.34 1.59
CA HIS A 132 -4.07 3.95 1.01
C HIS A 132 -5.39 3.38 1.54
N LYS A 133 -5.39 2.12 2.02
CA LYS A 133 -6.56 1.49 2.63
C LYS A 133 -6.71 1.79 4.13
N MET A 134 -5.65 2.24 4.80
CA MET A 134 -5.67 2.47 6.25
C MET A 134 -6.68 3.56 6.67
N SER A 135 -6.92 4.54 5.80
CA SER A 135 -7.96 5.57 6.04
C SER A 135 -9.36 4.98 6.19
N THR A 136 -9.68 3.91 5.46
CA THR A 136 -10.96 3.21 5.57
C THR A 136 -11.11 2.53 6.93
N LEU A 137 -10.04 1.91 7.46
CA LEU A 137 -10.03 1.36 8.81
C LEU A 137 -10.19 2.44 9.88
N ALA A 138 -9.51 3.57 9.72
CA ALA A 138 -9.65 4.69 10.64
C ALA A 138 -11.10 5.21 10.70
N ILE A 139 -11.76 5.35 9.54
CA ILE A 139 -13.18 5.75 9.47
C ILE A 139 -14.06 4.70 10.17
N GLU A 140 -13.81 3.41 9.96
CA GLU A 140 -14.56 2.35 10.61
C GLU A 140 -14.35 2.37 12.12
N GLY A 141 -13.12 2.50 12.60
CA GLY A 141 -12.81 2.64 14.02
C GLY A 141 -13.52 3.84 14.67
N ILE A 142 -13.57 4.98 13.99
CA ILE A 142 -14.29 6.18 14.46
C ILE A 142 -15.80 5.89 14.62
N LYS A 143 -16.41 5.18 13.65
CA LYS A 143 -17.83 4.81 13.73
C LYS A 143 -18.12 3.89 14.92
N LEU A 144 -17.29 2.87 15.11
CA LEU A 144 -17.42 1.94 16.24
C LEU A 144 -17.28 2.67 17.58
N LEU A 145 -16.25 3.52 17.72
CA LEU A 145 -16.09 4.38 18.91
C LEU A 145 -17.28 5.30 19.14
N TYR A 146 -17.84 5.88 18.09
CA TYR A 146 -19.02 6.75 18.21
C TYR A 146 -20.23 6.00 18.77
N GLU A 147 -20.51 4.78 18.29
CA GLU A 147 -21.63 3.98 18.81
C GLU A 147 -21.39 3.52 20.26
N GLU A 148 -20.17 3.18 20.63
CA GLU A 148 -19.81 2.85 22.02
C GLU A 148 -19.99 4.05 22.96
N ILE A 149 -19.51 5.23 22.57
CA ILE A 149 -19.68 6.47 23.35
C ILE A 149 -21.18 6.80 23.50
N LYS A 150 -21.98 6.57 22.47
CA LYS A 150 -23.42 6.80 22.51
C LYS A 150 -24.12 5.85 23.48
N ALA A 151 -23.74 4.58 23.50
CA ALA A 151 -24.23 3.58 24.45
C ALA A 151 -23.88 3.96 25.91
N LEU A 152 -22.61 4.31 26.16
CA LEU A 152 -22.15 4.75 27.48
C LEU A 152 -22.87 6.00 27.97
N LYS A 153 -23.14 6.98 27.09
CA LYS A 153 -23.91 8.18 27.46
C LYS A 153 -25.34 7.84 27.85
N ALA A 154 -25.98 6.88 27.20
CA ALA A 154 -27.31 6.42 27.55
C ALA A 154 -27.31 5.75 28.93
N GLU A 155 -26.36 4.85 29.18
CA GLU A 155 -26.21 4.18 30.49
C GLU A 155 -25.95 5.17 31.62
N ILE A 156 -25.07 6.15 31.43
CA ILE A 156 -24.82 7.20 32.40
C ILE A 156 -26.09 8.01 32.70
N SER A 157 -26.91 8.31 31.68
CA SER A 157 -28.19 9.01 31.88
C SER A 157 -29.16 8.19 32.69
N GLU A 158 -29.27 6.90 32.44
CA GLU A 158 -30.10 5.98 33.22
C GLU A 158 -29.66 5.93 34.70
N LEU A 159 -28.37 5.77 34.95
CA LEU A 159 -27.79 5.73 36.29
C LEU A 159 -28.02 7.04 37.07
N ARG A 160 -27.98 8.20 36.41
CA ARG A 160 -28.31 9.50 37.03
C ARG A 160 -29.76 9.58 37.43
N ASN A 161 -30.67 9.17 36.52
CA ASN A 161 -32.11 9.18 36.82
C ASN A 161 -32.46 8.25 38.00
N LEU A 162 -31.78 7.13 38.18
CA LEU A 162 -31.97 6.23 39.32
C LEU A 162 -31.55 6.87 40.67
N LYS A 163 -30.48 7.70 40.65
CA LYS A 163 -30.01 8.41 41.86
C LYS A 163 -30.92 9.56 42.31
N ASP A 164 -31.67 10.14 41.38
CA ASP A 164 -32.57 11.27 41.69
C ASP A 164 -33.95 10.79 42.22
N VAL A 165 -34.15 9.48 42.36
CA VAL A 165 -35.41 8.87 42.87
C VAL A 165 -35.34 8.42 44.34
N ASP A 166 -34.13 8.40 44.94
CA ASP A 166 -33.90 8.13 46.36
C ASP A 166 -33.78 9.44 47.16
#